data_21628440ee66ce0fff303ff7842ae3de
#
_entry.id   21628440ee66ce0fff303ff7842ae3de
#
_cell.length_a   1.000
_cell.length_b   1.000
_cell.length_c   1.000
_cell.angle_alpha   90.00
_cell.angle_beta   90.00
_cell.angle_gamma   90.00
#
_symmetry.space_group_name_H-M   'P 1'
#
loop_
_entity.id
_entity.type
_entity.pdbx_description
1 polymer ?
#
loop_
_entity_poly.entity_id
_entity_poly.type
_entity_poly.pdbx_seq_one_letter_code
_entity_poly.pdbx_strand_id
1 'polypeptide(L)'
;IEIPTVCALQSAQGYAKAGVKILEATGICDTLAFGAENADIGELKKVAKEITDRDGEITEALKSGLSYPAARQKVIASPLLATPNNILAIEYLTYTKLNAVAIKRIGKGHDTDDADYSASEIRRHLNKNEICCLENCERAMLYKLRTMNAEDFAKIEDVSEGLENRIVSCVRDAKSINELYDMIKTKRYTHSRIRRIIMRAYLAITKDMGKEVAYLHILAFNETGRKMLAEMKEKAELPIITTYSGIKDEKAKAAFETEARFTDIYSLGFKTPRICGEEQRAKVEIISK
;
A
#
# COMPACT_ATOMS: atom_id res chain seq x y z
N ILE A 1 -10.89 -9.77 1.63
CA ILE A 1 -10.83 -8.71 2.65
C ILE A 1 -10.02 -7.57 2.07
N GLU A 2 -10.48 -6.34 2.25
CA GLU A 2 -9.81 -5.13 1.78
C GLU A 2 -8.71 -4.69 2.73
N ILE A 3 -7.64 -4.11 2.15
CA ILE A 3 -6.65 -3.33 2.90
C ILE A 3 -6.99 -1.84 2.74
N PRO A 4 -7.16 -1.08 3.84
CA PRO A 4 -7.49 0.34 3.75
C PRO A 4 -6.47 1.15 2.94
N THR A 5 -6.93 2.12 2.16
CA THR A 5 -6.10 2.97 1.29
C THR A 5 -4.96 3.67 2.05
N VAL A 6 -5.25 4.15 3.27
CA VAL A 6 -4.22 4.75 4.13
C VAL A 6 -3.10 3.78 4.47
N CYS A 7 -3.40 2.48 4.57
CA CYS A 7 -2.42 1.41 4.80
C CYS A 7 -1.74 0.98 3.49
N ALA A 8 -2.49 0.87 2.40
CA ALA A 8 -1.98 0.49 1.08
C ALA A 8 -0.96 1.50 0.52
N LEU A 9 -1.09 2.78 0.86
CA LEU A 9 -0.18 3.85 0.47
C LEU A 9 0.99 4.06 1.44
N GLN A 10 1.28 3.12 2.33
CA GLN A 10 2.45 3.17 3.20
C GLN A 10 3.71 2.59 2.53
N SER A 11 4.84 2.67 3.24
CA SER A 11 6.05 1.91 2.88
C SER A 11 5.78 0.41 2.93
N ALA A 12 6.70 -0.41 2.40
CA ALA A 12 6.58 -1.87 2.48
C ALA A 12 6.36 -2.35 3.93
N GLN A 13 7.04 -1.71 4.88
CA GLN A 13 6.89 -1.97 6.31
C GLN A 13 5.46 -1.72 6.80
N GLY A 14 4.91 -0.53 6.54
CA GLY A 14 3.55 -0.19 6.99
C GLY A 14 2.48 -1.03 6.30
N TYR A 15 2.65 -1.29 5.01
CA TYR A 15 1.78 -2.18 4.25
C TYR A 15 1.77 -3.61 4.82
N ALA A 16 2.95 -4.17 5.09
CA ALA A 16 3.07 -5.51 5.65
C ALA A 16 2.46 -5.61 7.05
N LYS A 17 2.72 -4.62 7.90
CA LYS A 17 2.13 -4.54 9.24
C LYS A 17 0.61 -4.53 9.20
N ALA A 18 0.02 -3.74 8.31
CA ALA A 18 -1.44 -3.68 8.16
C ALA A 18 -2.01 -4.98 7.58
N GLY A 19 -1.38 -5.56 6.56
CA GLY A 19 -1.81 -6.83 5.97
C GLY A 19 -1.78 -7.99 6.98
N VAL A 20 -0.70 -8.10 7.74
CA VAL A 20 -0.58 -9.10 8.82
C VAL A 20 -1.66 -8.87 9.88
N LYS A 21 -1.85 -7.62 10.33
CA LYS A 21 -2.90 -7.31 11.34
C LYS A 21 -4.30 -7.68 10.85
N ILE A 22 -4.61 -7.47 9.57
CA ILE A 22 -5.90 -7.88 8.99
C ILE A 22 -6.09 -9.39 9.12
N LEU A 23 -5.09 -10.19 8.74
CA LEU A 23 -5.18 -11.65 8.79
C LEU A 23 -5.27 -12.16 10.23
N GLU A 24 -4.42 -11.66 11.13
CA GLU A 24 -4.45 -12.02 12.54
C GLU A 24 -5.80 -11.63 13.21
N ALA A 25 -6.32 -10.44 12.88
CA ALA A 25 -7.58 -9.95 13.42
C ALA A 25 -8.81 -10.76 12.99
N THR A 26 -8.70 -11.62 11.96
CA THR A 26 -9.79 -12.57 11.62
C THR A 26 -10.03 -13.61 12.71
N GLY A 27 -9.01 -13.89 13.54
CA GLY A 27 -9.05 -14.91 14.60
C GLY A 27 -9.10 -16.36 14.10
N ILE A 28 -9.02 -16.59 12.78
CA ILE A 28 -9.13 -17.92 12.14
C ILE A 28 -7.93 -18.28 11.25
N CYS A 29 -7.07 -17.32 10.95
CA CYS A 29 -5.86 -17.57 10.17
C CYS A 29 -4.74 -18.11 11.07
N ASP A 30 -4.11 -19.20 10.67
CA ASP A 30 -2.94 -19.79 11.31
C ASP A 30 -1.67 -19.70 10.46
N THR A 31 -1.84 -19.41 9.17
CA THR A 31 -0.75 -19.42 8.19
C THR A 31 -0.85 -18.24 7.24
N LEU A 32 0.29 -17.57 7.05
CA LEU A 32 0.49 -16.51 6.06
C LEU A 32 1.29 -17.05 4.87
N ALA A 33 0.65 -17.11 3.70
CA ALA A 33 1.32 -17.47 2.46
C ALA A 33 1.61 -16.21 1.62
N PHE A 34 2.81 -16.10 1.06
CA PHE A 34 3.21 -14.97 0.22
C PHE A 34 4.18 -15.41 -0.89
N GLY A 35 4.18 -14.65 -2.00
CA GLY A 35 5.11 -14.86 -3.11
C GLY A 35 6.44 -14.16 -2.88
N ALA A 36 7.56 -14.84 -3.11
CA ALA A 36 8.90 -14.30 -3.01
C ALA A 36 9.80 -14.77 -4.16
N GLU A 37 10.82 -14.01 -4.52
CA GLU A 37 11.82 -14.45 -5.51
C GLU A 37 12.69 -15.58 -4.94
N ASN A 38 13.08 -15.46 -3.67
CA ASN A 38 13.66 -16.56 -2.90
C ASN A 38 12.60 -17.09 -1.93
N ALA A 39 12.25 -18.36 -2.07
CA ALA A 39 11.24 -19.01 -1.23
C ALA A 39 11.83 -19.77 -0.02
N ASP A 40 13.10 -19.57 0.29
CA ASP A 40 13.71 -20.12 1.51
C ASP A 40 13.29 -19.28 2.73
N ILE A 41 12.34 -19.82 3.49
CA ILE A 41 11.82 -19.19 4.71
C ILE A 41 12.92 -18.99 5.76
N GLY A 42 13.90 -19.91 5.85
CA GLY A 42 14.99 -19.81 6.82
C GLY A 42 15.87 -18.60 6.53
N GLU A 43 16.27 -18.41 5.26
CA GLU A 43 17.05 -17.26 4.82
C GLU A 43 16.29 -15.94 5.01
N LEU A 44 15.01 -15.91 4.63
CA LEU A 44 14.17 -14.74 4.78
C LEU A 44 14.01 -14.33 6.26
N LYS A 45 13.73 -15.29 7.16
CA LYS A 45 13.63 -15.06 8.62
C LYS A 45 14.95 -14.59 9.21
N LYS A 46 16.09 -15.13 8.75
CA LYS A 46 17.41 -14.69 9.19
C LYS A 46 17.60 -13.20 8.89
N VAL A 47 17.33 -12.77 7.66
CA VAL A 47 17.45 -11.36 7.28
C VAL A 47 16.46 -10.48 8.04
N ALA A 48 15.20 -10.91 8.25
CA ALA A 48 14.23 -10.19 9.04
C ALA A 48 14.72 -9.96 10.47
N LYS A 49 15.31 -10.96 11.10
CA LYS A 49 15.91 -10.87 12.43
C LYS A 49 17.12 -9.93 12.44
N GLU A 50 18.04 -10.07 11.50
CA GLU A 50 19.23 -9.21 11.39
C GLU A 50 18.85 -7.73 11.27
N ILE A 51 17.79 -7.40 10.51
CA ILE A 51 17.27 -6.03 10.38
C ILE A 51 16.79 -5.52 11.74
N THR A 52 16.05 -6.34 12.49
CA THR A 52 15.53 -5.97 13.80
C THR A 52 16.68 -5.79 14.81
N ASP A 53 17.63 -6.72 14.83
CA ASP A 53 18.77 -6.69 15.77
C ASP A 53 19.72 -5.50 15.50
N ARG A 54 19.79 -5.03 14.24
CA ARG A 54 20.70 -3.95 13.80
C ARG A 54 19.98 -2.65 13.43
N ASP A 55 18.77 -2.42 13.91
CA ASP A 55 17.98 -1.22 13.61
C ASP A 55 18.71 0.08 14.01
N GLY A 56 19.48 0.07 15.10
CA GLY A 56 20.33 1.20 15.51
C GLY A 56 21.37 1.58 14.45
N GLU A 57 22.05 0.60 13.83
CA GLU A 57 23.03 0.86 12.77
C GLU A 57 22.36 1.38 11.49
N ILE A 58 21.18 0.86 11.17
CA ILE A 58 20.37 1.34 10.04
C ILE A 58 19.97 2.81 10.27
N THR A 59 19.54 3.13 11.49
CA THR A 59 19.20 4.52 11.88
C THR A 59 20.39 5.47 11.74
N GLU A 60 21.58 5.07 12.16
CA GLU A 60 22.81 5.88 11.96
C GLU A 60 23.14 6.05 10.46
N ALA A 61 22.99 4.99 9.67
CA ALA A 61 23.18 5.09 8.22
C ALA A 61 22.16 6.04 7.54
N LEU A 62 20.92 6.12 8.05
CA LEU A 62 19.93 7.09 7.58
C LEU A 62 20.36 8.54 7.87
N LYS A 63 20.91 8.82 9.07
CA LYS A 63 21.41 10.15 9.44
C LYS A 63 22.54 10.61 8.51
N SER A 64 23.29 9.68 7.90
CA SER A 64 24.32 10.01 6.90
C SER A 64 23.76 10.40 5.52
N GLY A 65 22.43 10.48 5.36
CA GLY A 65 21.74 10.90 4.13
C GLY A 65 21.41 9.79 3.15
N LEU A 66 21.53 8.52 3.55
CA LEU A 66 21.11 7.40 2.73
C LEU A 66 19.58 7.26 2.70
N SER A 67 19.03 6.75 1.60
CA SER A 67 17.65 6.29 1.57
C SER A 67 17.49 5.02 2.43
N TYR A 68 16.30 4.76 2.95
CA TYR A 68 16.06 3.59 3.80
C TYR A 68 16.48 2.25 3.15
N PRO A 69 16.17 1.95 1.86
CA PRO A 69 16.69 0.76 1.20
C PRO A 69 18.22 0.72 1.13
N ALA A 70 18.86 1.87 0.86
CA ALA A 70 20.33 1.95 0.78
C ALA A 70 20.99 1.75 2.14
N ALA A 71 20.41 2.28 3.23
CA ALA A 71 20.88 2.09 4.59
C ALA A 71 20.81 0.61 4.99
N ARG A 72 19.66 -0.04 4.75
CA ARG A 72 19.48 -1.49 5.00
C ARG A 72 20.48 -2.32 4.21
N GLN A 73 20.63 -2.05 2.91
CA GLN A 73 21.59 -2.77 2.07
C GLN A 73 23.02 -2.59 2.54
N LYS A 74 23.40 -1.37 2.98
CA LYS A 74 24.74 -1.09 3.53
C LYS A 74 25.02 -1.86 4.82
N VAL A 75 24.03 -1.96 5.72
CA VAL A 75 24.20 -2.57 7.04
C VAL A 75 24.09 -4.08 6.97
N ILE A 76 23.08 -4.62 6.28
CA ILE A 76 22.79 -6.06 6.24
C ILE A 76 23.54 -6.77 5.12
N ALA A 77 23.82 -6.08 4.00
CA ALA A 77 24.53 -6.57 2.83
C ALA A 77 23.96 -7.90 2.24
N SER A 78 22.62 -8.07 2.30
CA SER A 78 21.97 -9.29 1.81
C SER A 78 21.45 -9.11 0.39
N PRO A 79 21.68 -10.05 -0.53
CA PRO A 79 21.09 -10.03 -1.87
C PRO A 79 19.56 -10.10 -1.84
N LEU A 80 18.94 -10.60 -0.78
CA LEU A 80 17.48 -10.67 -0.62
C LEU A 80 16.84 -9.29 -0.53
N LEU A 81 17.60 -8.26 -0.18
CA LEU A 81 17.14 -6.86 -0.15
C LEU A 81 17.19 -6.16 -1.51
N ALA A 82 17.62 -6.85 -2.57
CA ALA A 82 17.68 -6.30 -3.92
C ALA A 82 16.36 -6.48 -4.70
N THR A 83 15.46 -7.37 -4.27
CA THR A 83 14.24 -7.69 -4.99
C THR A 83 12.98 -7.32 -4.21
N PRO A 84 11.95 -6.75 -4.87
CA PRO A 84 10.82 -6.13 -4.18
C PRO A 84 9.94 -7.13 -3.42
N ASN A 85 9.75 -8.37 -3.92
CA ASN A 85 8.90 -9.33 -3.20
C ASN A 85 9.64 -9.98 -2.02
N ASN A 86 10.96 -10.15 -2.10
CA ASN A 86 11.74 -10.57 -0.93
C ASN A 86 11.74 -9.48 0.15
N ILE A 87 11.85 -8.19 -0.23
CA ILE A 87 11.72 -7.09 0.74
C ILE A 87 10.37 -7.16 1.45
N LEU A 88 9.28 -7.33 0.71
CA LEU A 88 7.95 -7.44 1.29
C LEU A 88 7.78 -8.70 2.15
N ALA A 89 8.34 -9.83 1.71
CA ALA A 89 8.36 -11.08 2.47
C ALA A 89 9.07 -10.92 3.83
N ILE A 90 10.22 -10.24 3.84
CA ILE A 90 10.98 -9.93 5.04
C ILE A 90 10.16 -9.05 5.99
N GLU A 91 9.45 -8.04 5.47
CA GLU A 91 8.56 -7.21 6.29
C GLU A 91 7.39 -8.03 6.88
N TYR A 92 6.76 -8.92 6.12
CA TYR A 92 5.74 -9.82 6.67
C TYR A 92 6.28 -10.67 7.82
N LEU A 93 7.47 -11.25 7.64
CA LEU A 93 8.11 -12.10 8.64
C LEU A 93 8.52 -11.34 9.91
N THR A 94 8.76 -10.04 9.79
CA THR A 94 9.06 -9.17 10.93
C THR A 94 7.83 -8.96 11.83
N TYR A 95 6.64 -8.93 11.26
CA TYR A 95 5.41 -8.57 12.00
C TYR A 95 4.49 -9.74 12.30
N THR A 96 4.56 -10.85 11.55
CA THR A 96 3.60 -11.94 11.72
C THR A 96 3.93 -12.87 12.89
N LYS A 97 2.89 -13.29 13.60
CA LYS A 97 2.92 -14.41 14.55
C LYS A 97 2.41 -15.71 13.93
N LEU A 98 1.86 -15.64 12.73
CA LEU A 98 1.33 -16.80 12.00
C LEU A 98 2.48 -17.67 11.46
N ASN A 99 2.18 -18.92 11.17
CA ASN A 99 3.07 -19.75 10.37
C ASN A 99 3.27 -19.09 9.01
N ALA A 100 4.49 -19.15 8.47
CA ALA A 100 4.81 -18.51 7.21
C ALA A 100 5.20 -19.51 6.12
N VAL A 101 4.60 -19.34 4.94
CA VAL A 101 4.90 -20.16 3.75
C VAL A 101 5.28 -19.22 2.61
N ALA A 102 6.51 -19.35 2.11
CA ALA A 102 6.94 -18.62 0.92
C ALA A 102 6.67 -19.47 -0.33
N ILE A 103 6.00 -18.87 -1.30
CA ILE A 103 5.74 -19.46 -2.61
C ILE A 103 6.71 -18.84 -3.60
N LYS A 104 7.52 -19.66 -4.26
CA LYS A 104 8.46 -19.18 -5.26
C LYS A 104 7.71 -18.60 -6.45
N ARG A 105 8.02 -17.36 -6.80
CA ARG A 105 7.45 -16.71 -7.98
C ARG A 105 7.92 -17.39 -9.25
N ILE A 106 6.98 -17.63 -10.14
CA ILE A 106 7.22 -18.16 -11.49
C ILE A 106 7.29 -16.96 -12.42
N GLY A 107 8.29 -16.90 -13.30
CA GLY A 107 8.52 -15.83 -14.27
C GLY A 107 9.82 -15.07 -14.02
N LYS A 108 10.24 -14.30 -15.03
CA LYS A 108 11.45 -13.47 -14.96
C LYS A 108 11.17 -12.23 -14.08
N GLY A 109 12.23 -11.67 -13.49
CA GLY A 109 12.16 -10.52 -12.57
C GLY A 109 11.48 -9.29 -13.16
N HIS A 110 11.23 -8.29 -12.33
CA HIS A 110 10.42 -7.09 -12.58
C HIS A 110 10.86 -6.24 -13.81
N ASP A 111 12.10 -6.43 -14.31
CA ASP A 111 12.74 -5.59 -15.31
C ASP A 111 13.09 -6.34 -16.63
N THR A 112 12.52 -7.53 -16.86
CA THR A 112 12.78 -8.25 -18.12
C THR A 112 11.55 -8.22 -19.03
N ASP A 113 11.75 -7.76 -20.27
CA ASP A 113 10.72 -7.63 -21.32
C ASP A 113 10.11 -8.97 -21.81
N ASP A 114 10.61 -10.09 -21.34
CA ASP A 114 10.30 -11.44 -21.84
C ASP A 114 9.28 -12.23 -21.00
N ALA A 115 8.47 -11.58 -20.18
CA ALA A 115 7.52 -12.32 -19.33
C ALA A 115 6.08 -12.17 -19.81
N ASP A 116 5.60 -13.07 -20.62
CA ASP A 116 4.22 -13.17 -21.14
C ASP A 116 3.12 -13.15 -20.05
N TYR A 117 3.50 -13.13 -18.76
CA TYR A 117 2.57 -13.19 -17.62
C TYR A 117 2.95 -12.24 -16.47
N SER A 118 3.73 -11.18 -16.71
CA SER A 118 3.98 -10.21 -15.64
C SER A 118 2.74 -9.35 -15.39
N ALA A 119 2.57 -8.89 -14.14
CA ALA A 119 1.49 -7.96 -13.80
C ALA A 119 1.54 -6.66 -14.64
N SER A 120 2.72 -6.24 -15.08
CA SER A 120 2.91 -5.11 -15.99
C SER A 120 2.37 -5.42 -17.37
N GLU A 121 2.59 -6.63 -17.89
CA GLU A 121 2.08 -7.08 -19.18
C GLU A 121 0.55 -7.16 -19.14
N ILE A 122 -0.02 -7.81 -18.12
CA ILE A 122 -1.47 -7.88 -17.94
C ILE A 122 -2.09 -6.47 -17.95
N ARG A 123 -1.50 -5.50 -17.23
CA ARG A 123 -1.98 -4.11 -17.21
C ARG A 123 -1.93 -3.43 -18.58
N ARG A 124 -0.95 -3.74 -19.45
CA ARG A 124 -0.87 -3.18 -20.80
C ARG A 124 -2.04 -3.63 -21.69
N HIS A 125 -2.54 -4.84 -21.47
CA HIS A 125 -3.66 -5.42 -22.23
C HIS A 125 -5.04 -5.08 -21.67
N LEU A 126 -5.12 -4.46 -20.48
CA LEU A 126 -6.40 -4.02 -19.95
C LEU A 126 -7.01 -2.88 -20.78
N ASN A 127 -8.31 -2.96 -21.00
CA ASN A 127 -9.04 -1.91 -21.70
C ASN A 127 -9.09 -0.63 -20.84
N LYS A 128 -8.30 0.36 -21.18
CA LYS A 128 -8.21 1.65 -20.45
C LYS A 128 -9.54 2.43 -20.42
N ASN A 129 -10.52 2.09 -21.23
CA ASN A 129 -11.83 2.71 -21.19
C ASN A 129 -12.73 2.15 -20.06
N GLU A 130 -12.39 0.98 -19.54
CA GLU A 130 -13.18 0.26 -18.54
C GLU A 130 -12.55 0.26 -17.15
N ILE A 131 -11.29 0.65 -17.06
CA ILE A 131 -10.54 0.68 -15.80
C ILE A 131 -10.21 2.12 -15.38
N CYS A 132 -10.00 2.32 -14.08
CA CYS A 132 -9.46 3.56 -13.55
C CYS A 132 -8.01 3.72 -14.00
N CYS A 133 -7.70 4.84 -14.64
CA CYS A 133 -6.36 5.23 -15.06
C CYS A 133 -5.94 6.54 -14.41
N LEU A 134 -4.72 6.58 -13.88
CA LEU A 134 -4.20 7.77 -13.22
C LEU A 134 -4.10 8.98 -14.17
N GLU A 135 -3.87 8.73 -15.45
CA GLU A 135 -3.81 9.74 -16.50
C GLU A 135 -5.11 10.57 -16.58
N ASN A 136 -6.26 9.96 -16.31
CA ASN A 136 -7.55 10.67 -16.29
C ASN A 136 -7.67 11.63 -15.09
N CYS A 137 -6.96 11.36 -13.99
CA CYS A 137 -6.92 12.22 -12.80
C CYS A 137 -5.84 13.30 -12.89
N GLU A 138 -4.99 13.33 -13.90
CA GLU A 138 -3.78 14.17 -13.93
C GLU A 138 -4.06 15.64 -13.67
N ARG A 139 -5.07 16.22 -14.32
CA ARG A 139 -5.45 17.63 -14.10
C ARG A 139 -5.97 17.89 -12.69
N ALA A 140 -6.75 16.98 -12.14
CA ALA A 140 -7.25 17.08 -10.77
C ALA A 140 -6.10 16.99 -9.75
N MET A 141 -5.15 16.09 -9.99
CA MET A 141 -3.95 15.98 -9.16
C MET A 141 -3.11 17.26 -9.23
N LEU A 142 -2.80 17.76 -10.44
CA LEU A 142 -2.03 19.01 -10.59
C LEU A 142 -2.75 20.20 -9.93
N TYR A 143 -4.07 20.32 -10.10
CA TYR A 143 -4.86 21.34 -9.43
C TYR A 143 -4.69 21.25 -7.91
N LYS A 144 -4.93 20.06 -7.33
CA LYS A 144 -4.80 19.86 -5.89
C LYS A 144 -3.40 20.23 -5.39
N LEU A 145 -2.36 19.73 -6.04
CA LEU A 145 -0.97 19.97 -5.64
C LEU A 145 -0.57 21.45 -5.75
N ARG A 146 -1.06 22.17 -6.78
CA ARG A 146 -0.79 23.60 -6.98
C ARG A 146 -1.48 24.50 -5.95
N THR A 147 -2.53 24.00 -5.28
CA THR A 147 -3.19 24.72 -4.18
C THR A 147 -2.55 24.50 -2.82
N MET A 148 -1.58 23.57 -2.72
CA MET A 148 -0.88 23.24 -1.48
C MET A 148 0.40 24.06 -1.32
N ASN A 149 0.71 24.43 -0.10
CA ASN A 149 1.96 25.08 0.30
C ASN A 149 2.94 24.09 0.97
N ALA A 150 4.12 24.56 1.39
CA ALA A 150 5.12 23.72 2.02
C ALA A 150 4.64 23.12 3.35
N GLU A 151 3.86 23.85 4.14
CA GLU A 151 3.30 23.38 5.41
C GLU A 151 2.30 22.23 5.19
N ASP A 152 1.52 22.28 4.11
CA ASP A 152 0.59 21.22 3.76
C ASP A 152 1.34 19.93 3.36
N PHE A 153 2.41 20.06 2.55
CA PHE A 153 3.26 18.91 2.22
C PHE A 153 4.00 18.36 3.44
N ALA A 154 4.43 19.20 4.38
CA ALA A 154 5.07 18.76 5.62
C ALA A 154 4.17 17.89 6.52
N LYS A 155 2.84 17.97 6.35
CA LYS A 155 1.86 17.10 7.04
C LYS A 155 1.75 15.70 6.41
N ILE A 156 2.27 15.51 5.20
CA ILE A 156 2.24 14.21 4.52
C ILE A 156 3.36 13.33 5.07
N GLU A 157 3.05 12.06 5.29
CA GLU A 157 4.06 11.09 5.72
C GLU A 157 5.16 10.93 4.68
N ASP A 158 6.35 10.54 5.11
CA ASP A 158 7.56 10.44 4.30
C ASP A 158 8.11 11.80 3.78
N VAL A 159 7.48 12.93 4.10
CA VAL A 159 8.02 14.26 3.79
C VAL A 159 8.86 14.75 4.95
N SER A 160 10.12 14.98 4.69
CA SER A 160 11.13 15.43 5.67
C SER A 160 12.30 16.12 4.98
N GLU A 161 13.11 16.86 5.75
CA GLU A 161 14.42 17.35 5.33
C GLU A 161 14.39 18.32 4.15
N GLY A 162 13.37 19.17 4.09
CA GLY A 162 13.22 20.17 3.03
C GLY A 162 12.58 19.65 1.74
N LEU A 163 12.10 18.38 1.74
CA LEU A 163 11.42 17.80 0.57
C LEU A 163 10.13 18.55 0.23
N GLU A 164 9.44 19.10 1.22
CA GLU A 164 8.24 19.95 1.04
C GLU A 164 8.51 21.15 0.13
N ASN A 165 9.64 21.86 0.36
CA ASN A 165 10.01 23.01 -0.46
C ASN A 165 10.37 22.59 -1.90
N ARG A 166 11.07 21.46 -2.05
CA ARG A 166 11.37 20.91 -3.36
C ARG A 166 10.11 20.52 -4.12
N ILE A 167 9.15 19.86 -3.45
CA ILE A 167 7.87 19.51 -4.08
C ILE A 167 7.15 20.76 -4.56
N VAL A 168 7.00 21.79 -3.72
CA VAL A 168 6.34 23.06 -4.09
C VAL A 168 7.01 23.70 -5.30
N SER A 169 8.35 23.76 -5.34
CA SER A 169 9.07 24.28 -6.49
C SER A 169 8.78 23.48 -7.76
N CYS A 170 8.90 22.14 -7.71
CA CYS A 170 8.66 21.28 -8.87
C CYS A 170 7.21 21.34 -9.36
N VAL A 171 6.23 21.44 -8.47
CA VAL A 171 4.80 21.54 -8.82
C VAL A 171 4.48 22.78 -9.65
N ARG A 172 5.21 23.89 -9.46
CA ARG A 172 5.03 25.13 -10.24
C ARG A 172 5.40 24.95 -11.71
N ASP A 173 6.44 24.17 -11.96
CA ASP A 173 7.03 24.04 -13.30
C ASP A 173 6.51 22.80 -14.05
N ALA A 174 6.11 21.76 -13.34
CA ALA A 174 5.65 20.50 -13.93
C ALA A 174 4.36 20.66 -14.73
N LYS A 175 4.33 20.08 -15.93
CA LYS A 175 3.16 20.05 -16.83
C LYS A 175 2.42 18.73 -16.78
N SER A 176 3.03 17.68 -16.23
CA SER A 176 2.45 16.35 -16.03
C SER A 176 2.88 15.75 -14.69
N ILE A 177 2.17 14.74 -14.24
CA ILE A 177 2.53 14.03 -13.00
C ILE A 177 3.82 13.21 -13.17
N ASN A 178 4.07 12.64 -14.35
CA ASN A 178 5.30 11.93 -14.61
C ASN A 178 6.51 12.87 -14.59
N GLU A 179 6.40 14.03 -15.25
CA GLU A 179 7.43 15.08 -15.19
C GLU A 179 7.68 15.52 -13.74
N LEU A 180 6.62 15.70 -12.96
CA LEU A 180 6.74 16.04 -11.53
C LEU A 180 7.54 14.99 -10.76
N TYR A 181 7.29 13.70 -10.98
CA TYR A 181 8.05 12.64 -10.34
C TYR A 181 9.54 12.71 -10.66
N ASP A 182 9.87 12.93 -11.93
CA ASP A 182 11.27 13.01 -12.41
C ASP A 182 11.98 14.25 -11.83
N MET A 183 11.32 15.40 -11.77
CA MET A 183 11.86 16.64 -11.20
C MET A 183 12.13 16.54 -9.70
N ILE A 184 11.26 15.85 -8.95
CA ILE A 184 11.44 15.68 -7.50
C ILE A 184 12.55 14.67 -7.20
N LYS A 185 12.72 13.64 -8.04
CA LYS A 185 13.65 12.52 -7.82
C LYS A 185 15.08 12.98 -7.60
N THR A 186 15.75 12.33 -6.62
CA THR A 186 17.18 12.45 -6.35
C THR A 186 17.73 11.08 -5.94
N LYS A 187 19.05 10.99 -5.65
CA LYS A 187 19.65 9.78 -5.04
C LYS A 187 19.02 9.44 -3.68
N ARG A 188 18.52 10.45 -2.94
CA ARG A 188 17.90 10.30 -1.61
C ARG A 188 16.42 9.94 -1.68
N TYR A 189 15.70 10.46 -2.68
CA TYR A 189 14.26 10.29 -2.82
C TYR A 189 13.95 9.35 -3.98
N THR A 190 13.50 8.13 -3.67
CA THR A 190 13.15 7.12 -4.67
C THR A 190 11.81 7.43 -5.34
N HIS A 191 11.60 6.99 -6.58
CA HIS A 191 10.32 7.15 -7.27
C HIS A 191 9.14 6.58 -6.48
N SER A 192 9.29 5.42 -5.84
CA SER A 192 8.22 4.80 -5.05
C SER A 192 7.81 5.67 -3.85
N ARG A 193 8.78 6.30 -3.15
CA ARG A 193 8.50 7.25 -2.08
C ARG A 193 7.76 8.48 -2.60
N ILE A 194 8.24 9.08 -3.69
CA ILE A 194 7.62 10.27 -4.31
C ILE A 194 6.19 9.97 -4.75
N ARG A 195 5.96 8.86 -5.45
CA ARG A 195 4.62 8.45 -5.89
C ARG A 195 3.64 8.31 -4.72
N ARG A 196 4.07 7.71 -3.61
CA ARG A 196 3.23 7.63 -2.40
C ARG A 196 2.92 9.00 -1.82
N ILE A 197 3.92 9.88 -1.69
CA ILE A 197 3.74 11.25 -1.18
C ILE A 197 2.73 12.01 -2.04
N ILE A 198 2.88 12.01 -3.35
CA ILE A 198 2.00 12.72 -4.28
C ILE A 198 0.58 12.15 -4.24
N MET A 199 0.42 10.82 -4.19
CA MET A 199 -0.90 10.21 -4.06
C MET A 199 -1.56 10.55 -2.71
N ARG A 200 -0.81 10.51 -1.61
CA ARG A 200 -1.32 10.91 -0.28
C ARG A 200 -1.70 12.39 -0.25
N ALA A 201 -0.90 13.26 -0.86
CA ALA A 201 -1.23 14.68 -1.00
C ALA A 201 -2.52 14.90 -1.81
N TYR A 202 -2.68 14.17 -2.92
CA TYR A 202 -3.89 14.20 -3.74
C TYR A 202 -5.15 13.80 -2.95
N LEU A 203 -5.06 12.71 -2.20
CA LEU A 203 -6.15 12.17 -1.37
C LEU A 203 -6.30 12.93 -0.03
N ALA A 204 -5.44 13.90 0.27
CA ALA A 204 -5.37 14.60 1.55
C ALA A 204 -5.13 13.67 2.76
N ILE A 205 -4.33 12.62 2.58
CA ILE A 205 -3.92 11.70 3.65
C ILE A 205 -2.71 12.30 4.37
N THR A 206 -2.91 12.70 5.62
CA THR A 206 -1.85 13.24 6.47
C THR A 206 -1.26 12.18 7.40
N LYS A 207 -0.10 12.48 8.00
CA LYS A 207 0.55 11.60 8.99
C LYS A 207 -0.26 11.40 10.27
N ASP A 208 -1.21 12.29 10.54
CA ASP A 208 -2.08 12.23 11.73
C ASP A 208 -3.31 11.34 11.51
N MET A 209 -3.62 11.00 10.27
CA MET A 209 -4.67 10.03 9.98
C MET A 209 -4.23 8.65 10.45
N GLY A 210 -5.11 7.98 11.22
CA GLY A 210 -4.82 6.68 11.83
C GLY A 210 -4.35 5.64 10.81
N LYS A 211 -3.25 4.98 11.14
CA LYS A 211 -2.63 3.90 10.31
C LYS A 211 -3.10 2.52 10.75
N GLU A 212 -4.00 2.46 11.72
CA GLU A 212 -4.51 1.23 12.26
C GLU A 212 -5.70 0.73 11.44
N VAL A 213 -5.75 -0.58 11.27
CA VAL A 213 -6.91 -1.24 10.69
C VAL A 213 -8.04 -1.18 11.72
N ALA A 214 -9.13 -0.51 11.39
CA ALA A 214 -10.25 -0.30 12.29
C ALA A 214 -11.36 -1.37 12.13
N TYR A 215 -11.37 -2.11 11.03
CA TYR A 215 -12.38 -3.09 10.67
C TYR A 215 -11.87 -4.10 9.63
N LEU A 216 -12.62 -5.17 9.44
CA LEU A 216 -12.43 -6.17 8.39
C LEU A 216 -13.51 -5.97 7.32
N HIS A 217 -13.19 -5.34 6.20
CA HIS A 217 -14.13 -5.14 5.09
C HIS A 217 -14.12 -6.34 4.14
N ILE A 218 -15.24 -7.02 4.07
CA ILE A 218 -15.43 -8.19 3.22
C ILE A 218 -16.03 -7.74 1.89
N LEU A 219 -15.25 -7.82 0.82
CA LEU A 219 -15.67 -7.41 -0.52
C LEU A 219 -16.44 -8.51 -1.24
N ALA A 220 -15.99 -9.76 -1.10
CA ALA A 220 -16.60 -10.92 -1.76
C ALA A 220 -16.30 -12.20 -1.00
N PHE A 221 -17.17 -13.22 -1.16
CA PHE A 221 -16.91 -14.56 -0.65
C PHE A 221 -17.65 -15.62 -1.48
N ASN A 222 -17.12 -16.82 -1.48
CA ASN A 222 -17.74 -18.04 -2.02
C ASN A 222 -18.28 -18.91 -0.87
N GLU A 223 -18.72 -20.13 -1.17
CA GLU A 223 -19.22 -21.10 -0.18
C GLU A 223 -18.22 -21.37 0.96
N THR A 224 -16.93 -21.51 0.64
CA THR A 224 -15.87 -21.70 1.64
C THR A 224 -15.70 -20.42 2.50
N GLY A 225 -15.65 -19.26 1.87
CA GLY A 225 -15.60 -17.98 2.58
C GLY A 225 -16.80 -17.74 3.48
N ARG A 226 -17.99 -18.25 3.12
CA ARG A 226 -19.19 -18.20 3.97
C ARG A 226 -18.99 -18.96 5.28
N LYS A 227 -18.37 -20.14 5.25
CA LYS A 227 -18.05 -20.91 6.46
C LYS A 227 -17.00 -20.17 7.30
N MET A 228 -15.97 -19.62 6.67
CA MET A 228 -14.95 -18.82 7.34
C MET A 228 -15.57 -17.59 8.03
N LEU A 229 -16.48 -16.89 7.36
CA LEU A 229 -17.18 -15.73 7.95
C LEU A 229 -18.01 -16.11 9.19
N ALA A 230 -18.60 -17.31 9.21
CA ALA A 230 -19.32 -17.79 10.38
C ALA A 230 -18.38 -17.94 11.60
N GLU A 231 -17.19 -18.51 11.39
CA GLU A 231 -16.17 -18.63 12.45
C GLU A 231 -15.60 -17.27 12.86
N MET A 232 -15.34 -16.37 11.89
CA MET A 232 -14.85 -15.02 12.16
C MET A 232 -15.79 -14.23 13.07
N LYS A 233 -17.11 -14.40 12.96
CA LYS A 233 -18.09 -13.71 13.81
C LYS A 233 -17.89 -13.98 15.30
N GLU A 234 -17.31 -15.11 15.65
CA GLU A 234 -17.06 -15.52 17.04
C GLU A 234 -15.65 -15.16 17.52
N LYS A 235 -14.67 -15.08 16.57
CA LYS A 235 -13.25 -15.02 16.91
C LYS A 235 -12.56 -13.71 16.50
N ALA A 236 -13.15 -12.94 15.59
CA ALA A 236 -12.50 -11.74 15.06
C ALA A 236 -12.33 -10.66 16.13
N GLU A 237 -11.14 -10.06 16.14
CA GLU A 237 -10.80 -8.97 17.06
C GLU A 237 -11.35 -7.60 16.61
N LEU A 238 -11.70 -7.48 15.34
CA LEU A 238 -12.18 -6.24 14.74
C LEU A 238 -13.58 -6.41 14.16
N PRO A 239 -14.38 -5.33 14.07
CA PRO A 239 -15.69 -5.35 13.43
C PRO A 239 -15.63 -5.88 12.01
N ILE A 240 -16.51 -6.80 11.64
CA ILE A 240 -16.65 -7.30 10.27
C ILE A 240 -17.71 -6.46 9.56
N ILE A 241 -17.31 -5.84 8.43
CA ILE A 241 -18.19 -5.00 7.62
C ILE A 241 -18.47 -5.68 6.29
N THR A 242 -19.73 -5.76 5.94
CA THR A 242 -20.23 -6.25 4.64
C THR A 242 -21.10 -5.22 3.95
N THR A 243 -21.61 -4.22 4.67
CA THR A 243 -22.42 -3.12 4.15
C THR A 243 -22.26 -1.89 5.04
N TYR A 244 -22.34 -0.69 4.46
CA TYR A 244 -22.25 0.56 5.21
C TYR A 244 -23.34 0.68 6.31
N SER A 245 -24.58 0.35 5.98
CA SER A 245 -25.71 0.44 6.93
C SER A 245 -25.59 -0.50 8.13
N GLY A 246 -24.75 -1.52 8.05
CA GLY A 246 -24.50 -2.48 9.13
C GLY A 246 -23.43 -2.04 10.11
N ILE A 247 -22.73 -0.93 9.89
CA ILE A 247 -21.64 -0.48 10.76
C ILE A 247 -22.22 0.14 12.03
N LYS A 248 -21.89 -0.45 13.17
CA LYS A 248 -22.32 0.00 14.50
C LYS A 248 -21.21 0.69 15.30
N ASP A 249 -19.97 0.35 15.03
CA ASP A 249 -18.80 0.89 15.70
C ASP A 249 -18.44 2.26 15.08
N GLU A 250 -18.38 3.30 15.90
CA GLU A 250 -18.13 4.68 15.42
C GLU A 250 -16.73 4.87 14.83
N LYS A 251 -15.70 4.18 15.38
CA LYS A 251 -14.33 4.25 14.82
C LYS A 251 -14.28 3.58 13.45
N ALA A 252 -14.90 2.41 13.32
CA ALA A 252 -15.01 1.72 12.05
C ALA A 252 -15.81 2.54 11.02
N LYS A 253 -16.89 3.21 11.44
CA LYS A 253 -17.71 4.05 10.59
C LYS A 253 -16.92 5.26 10.07
N ALA A 254 -16.23 5.98 10.93
CA ALA A 254 -15.39 7.13 10.53
C ALA A 254 -14.26 6.72 9.57
N ALA A 255 -13.65 5.56 9.80
CA ALA A 255 -12.63 5.01 8.91
C ALA A 255 -13.23 4.61 7.56
N PHE A 256 -14.40 3.96 7.53
CA PHE A 256 -15.11 3.61 6.31
C PHE A 256 -15.53 4.85 5.50
N GLU A 257 -16.05 5.88 6.14
CA GLU A 257 -16.41 7.15 5.47
C GLU A 257 -15.19 7.85 4.85
N THR A 258 -14.02 7.65 5.44
CA THR A 258 -12.76 8.12 4.88
C THR A 258 -12.39 7.33 3.62
N GLU A 259 -12.50 6.01 3.64
CA GLU A 259 -12.28 5.16 2.44
C GLU A 259 -13.30 5.46 1.35
N ALA A 260 -14.58 5.63 1.70
CA ALA A 260 -15.63 5.99 0.75
C ALA A 260 -15.32 7.30 0.01
N ARG A 261 -14.75 8.29 0.68
CA ARG A 261 -14.27 9.52 0.04
C ARG A 261 -13.11 9.25 -0.93
N PHE A 262 -12.21 8.32 -0.62
CA PHE A 262 -11.15 7.94 -1.57
C PHE A 262 -11.71 7.22 -2.79
N THR A 263 -12.73 6.38 -2.63
CA THR A 263 -13.45 5.75 -3.73
C THR A 263 -14.13 6.79 -4.62
N ASP A 264 -14.73 7.83 -4.05
CA ASP A 264 -15.31 8.95 -4.80
C ASP A 264 -14.24 9.68 -5.64
N ILE A 265 -13.04 9.89 -5.09
CA ILE A 265 -11.92 10.50 -5.84
C ILE A 265 -11.37 9.52 -6.90
N TYR A 266 -11.26 8.23 -6.58
CA TYR A 266 -10.86 7.17 -7.52
C TYR A 266 -11.77 7.13 -8.73
N SER A 267 -13.07 7.42 -8.57
CA SER A 267 -14.06 7.45 -9.64
C SER A 267 -13.70 8.41 -10.77
N LEU A 268 -12.93 9.47 -10.49
CA LEU A 268 -12.42 10.43 -11.48
C LEU A 268 -11.40 9.82 -12.44
N GLY A 269 -10.81 8.69 -12.07
CA GLY A 269 -9.85 7.97 -12.91
C GLY A 269 -10.48 7.14 -14.04
N PHE A 270 -11.79 7.01 -14.09
CA PHE A 270 -12.47 6.43 -15.25
C PHE A 270 -12.58 7.45 -16.38
N LYS A 271 -12.62 7.00 -17.62
CA LYS A 271 -12.81 7.87 -18.80
C LYS A 271 -14.04 8.76 -18.68
N THR A 272 -15.12 8.20 -18.17
CA THR A 272 -16.32 8.92 -17.74
C THR A 272 -16.40 8.78 -16.22
N PRO A 273 -16.27 9.87 -15.45
CA PRO A 273 -16.34 9.79 -13.99
C PRO A 273 -17.62 9.10 -13.52
N ARG A 274 -17.51 8.26 -12.51
CA ARG A 274 -18.65 7.60 -11.89
C ARG A 274 -19.26 8.51 -10.82
N ILE A 275 -20.46 8.19 -10.39
CA ILE A 275 -21.16 8.94 -9.34
C ILE A 275 -20.53 8.66 -7.97
N CYS A 276 -20.55 9.64 -7.08
CA CYS A 276 -20.10 9.48 -5.70
C CYS A 276 -21.01 8.52 -4.89
N GLY A 277 -20.48 7.98 -3.80
CA GLY A 277 -21.19 7.10 -2.88
C GLY A 277 -21.28 5.65 -3.36
N GLU A 278 -20.44 5.20 -4.28
CA GLU A 278 -20.39 3.80 -4.71
C GLU A 278 -20.05 2.88 -3.54
N GLU A 279 -19.07 3.26 -2.70
CA GLU A 279 -18.65 2.49 -1.54
C GLU A 279 -19.78 2.25 -0.54
N GLN A 280 -20.55 3.31 -0.22
CA GLN A 280 -21.68 3.20 0.71
C GLN A 280 -22.84 2.35 0.17
N ARG A 281 -22.99 2.26 -1.15
CA ARG A 281 -24.02 1.47 -1.82
C ARG A 281 -23.57 0.05 -2.16
N ALA A 282 -22.27 -0.18 -2.13
CA ALA A 282 -21.69 -1.48 -2.43
C ALA A 282 -22.26 -2.55 -1.49
N LYS A 283 -22.50 -3.71 -2.03
CA LYS A 283 -22.88 -4.92 -1.29
C LYS A 283 -21.79 -5.96 -1.48
N VAL A 284 -21.60 -6.78 -0.47
CA VAL A 284 -20.69 -7.91 -0.58
C VAL A 284 -21.10 -8.81 -1.76
N GLU A 285 -20.14 -9.19 -2.58
CA GLU A 285 -20.38 -10.04 -3.74
C GLU A 285 -20.34 -11.52 -3.32
N ILE A 286 -21.36 -12.28 -3.72
CA ILE A 286 -21.41 -13.73 -3.50
C ILE A 286 -21.01 -14.42 -4.80
N ILE A 287 -19.82 -15.02 -4.78
CA ILE A 287 -19.25 -15.72 -5.94
C ILE A 287 -19.87 -17.11 -6.00
N SER A 288 -20.74 -17.32 -6.96
CA SER A 288 -21.20 -18.67 -7.34
C SER A 288 -20.09 -19.39 -8.06
N LYS A 289 -19.93 -20.71 -7.82
CA LYS A 289 -18.96 -21.52 -8.54
C LYS A 289 -19.19 -21.49 -10.04
#